data_8236a396fae137bbdbc91a72aa3dd6a0
#
_entry.id   8236a396fae137bbdbc91a72aa3dd6a0
#
_cell.length_a   1.000
_cell.length_b   1.000
_cell.length_c   1.000
_cell.angle_alpha   90.00
_cell.angle_beta   90.00
_cell.angle_gamma   90.00
#
_symmetry.space_group_name_H-M   'P 1'
#
loop_
_entity.id
_entity.type
_entity.pdbx_description
1 polymer ?
#
loop_
_entity_poly.entity_id
_entity_poly.type
_entity_poly.pdbx_seq_one_letter_code
_entity_poly.pdbx_strand_id
1 'polypeptide(L)'
;REMKQQVLDSMDIERERGITIKAQTVKLNYKANDGQNYTLNIIDTPGHVDFGYEVSRSLSACEGSLLIVDSTQGVEAQTLANVYQALEINHEVIPILNKIDLPASDIDKTKKEIEDVVGIETTDAIPCSGKTGEGIDNILEAIINKLPAPKGISNEKLKCLLVDSWYDSYLGVVILVRIINGKLKKGMKIKLMSNNQEHVIEKVGVFTPKPNDIDELNSGEIGFIITGIKSLSETKVGDTICDASNPIQEPLAGFKPSKPVVFCGLFPVDSSEYQKLKDGLAKLKLNDASFSYEPESSSALGLGFRCGFLGLLHLEIITERLEREFDVNLITTTPGVIYKVHTTNGEILDLQNPSNMPDPSQIEKIEEPWIKSTIITPDEYLGSIIKICQDKRGIQTN
;
A
#
# COMPACT_ATOMS: atom_id res chain seq x y z
N ARG A 1 25.27 -19.91 -6.29
CA ARG A 1 24.86 -18.85 -5.32
C ARG A 1 23.61 -19.35 -4.63
N GLU A 2 23.64 -19.49 -3.32
CA GLU A 2 22.44 -19.78 -2.54
C GLU A 2 21.48 -18.61 -2.71
N MET A 3 20.27 -18.87 -3.25
CA MET A 3 19.19 -17.87 -3.32
C MET A 3 18.70 -17.63 -1.89
N LYS A 4 18.80 -16.39 -1.42
CA LYS A 4 18.16 -15.97 -0.17
C LYS A 4 16.68 -15.68 -0.47
N GLN A 5 15.79 -16.28 0.31
CA GLN A 5 14.37 -15.96 0.24
C GLN A 5 14.14 -14.52 0.74
N GLN A 6 13.12 -13.85 0.21
CA GLN A 6 12.64 -12.54 0.66
C GLN A 6 13.75 -11.45 0.73
N VAL A 7 14.56 -11.36 -0.34
CA VAL A 7 15.69 -10.41 -0.42
C VAL A 7 15.24 -8.95 -0.36
N LEU A 8 14.04 -8.67 -0.84
CA LEU A 8 13.48 -7.31 -0.88
C LEU A 8 12.77 -6.92 0.42
N ASP A 9 12.26 -7.89 1.18
CA ASP A 9 11.57 -7.61 2.44
C ASP A 9 12.52 -7.02 3.48
N SER A 10 12.21 -5.80 3.90
CA SER A 10 13.10 -5.00 4.77
C SER A 10 12.81 -5.20 6.26
N MET A 11 11.59 -5.55 6.63
CA MET A 11 11.17 -5.72 8.02
C MET A 11 11.34 -7.17 8.50
N ASP A 12 11.72 -7.36 9.76
CA ASP A 12 11.83 -8.70 10.35
C ASP A 12 10.48 -9.42 10.38
N ILE A 13 9.41 -8.69 10.67
CA ILE A 13 8.04 -9.23 10.67
C ILE A 13 7.58 -9.74 9.30
N GLU A 14 8.03 -9.12 8.19
CA GLU A 14 7.77 -9.62 6.81
C GLU A 14 8.42 -10.99 6.63
N ARG A 15 9.69 -11.12 7.03
CA ARG A 15 10.46 -12.37 6.89
C ARG A 15 9.94 -13.49 7.80
N GLU A 16 9.52 -13.16 9.02
CA GLU A 16 8.96 -14.12 9.96
C GLU A 16 7.59 -14.66 9.52
N ARG A 17 6.74 -13.78 9.02
CA ARG A 17 5.38 -14.14 8.56
C ARG A 17 5.35 -14.64 7.12
N GLY A 18 6.43 -14.46 6.35
CA GLY A 18 6.51 -14.86 4.94
C GLY A 18 5.59 -14.04 4.03
N ILE A 19 5.34 -12.77 4.37
CA ILE A 19 4.47 -11.86 3.62
C ILE A 19 5.16 -10.51 3.39
N THR A 20 4.95 -9.92 2.23
CA THR A 20 5.32 -8.52 1.97
C THR A 20 4.25 -7.58 2.54
N ILE A 21 4.66 -6.61 3.33
CA ILE A 21 3.78 -5.59 3.95
C ILE A 21 3.89 -4.28 3.18
N LYS A 22 5.11 -3.87 2.88
CA LYS A 22 5.42 -2.62 2.18
C LYS A 22 5.99 -2.89 0.80
N ALA A 23 5.49 -2.18 -0.21
CA ALA A 23 6.00 -2.30 -1.57
C ALA A 23 7.49 -1.92 -1.66
N GLN A 24 8.27 -2.73 -2.38
CA GLN A 24 9.70 -2.55 -2.55
C GLN A 24 10.05 -2.38 -4.03
N THR A 25 10.96 -1.47 -4.32
CA THR A 25 11.38 -1.21 -5.70
C THR A 25 12.79 -1.74 -5.95
N VAL A 26 13.02 -2.27 -7.15
CA VAL A 26 14.35 -2.67 -7.59
C VAL A 26 14.57 -2.31 -9.06
N LYS A 27 15.75 -1.73 -9.35
CA LYS A 27 16.22 -1.47 -10.70
C LYS A 27 17.12 -2.61 -11.15
N LEU A 28 16.77 -3.22 -12.29
CA LEU A 28 17.55 -4.28 -12.92
C LEU A 28 18.03 -3.83 -14.30
N ASN A 29 19.26 -4.21 -14.64
CA ASN A 29 19.77 -4.10 -16.00
C ASN A 29 19.77 -5.50 -16.61
N TYR A 30 19.03 -5.66 -17.70
CA TYR A 30 18.86 -6.93 -18.37
C TYR A 30 19.30 -6.82 -19.83
N LYS A 31 20.14 -7.76 -20.28
CA LYS A 31 20.50 -7.92 -21.67
C LYS A 31 19.56 -8.92 -22.32
N ALA A 32 18.67 -8.44 -23.15
CA ALA A 32 17.64 -9.25 -23.80
C ALA A 32 18.19 -10.10 -24.96
N ASN A 33 17.36 -11.04 -25.42
CA ASN A 33 17.68 -11.93 -26.54
C ASN A 33 17.89 -11.20 -27.88
N ASP A 34 17.34 -9.97 -28.01
CA ASP A 34 17.58 -9.09 -29.16
C ASP A 34 18.98 -8.43 -29.13
N GLY A 35 19.75 -8.69 -28.08
CA GLY A 35 21.10 -8.17 -27.87
C GLY A 35 21.15 -6.76 -27.26
N GLN A 36 20.01 -6.12 -27.02
CA GLN A 36 19.94 -4.79 -26.42
C GLN A 36 19.94 -4.87 -24.89
N ASN A 37 20.35 -3.77 -24.24
CA ASN A 37 20.29 -3.64 -22.80
C ASN A 37 19.04 -2.85 -22.40
N TYR A 38 18.27 -3.42 -21.51
CA TYR A 38 17.05 -2.83 -20.95
C TYR A 38 17.21 -2.52 -19.47
N THR A 39 16.62 -1.43 -19.04
CA THR A 39 16.45 -1.12 -17.63
C THR A 39 15.02 -1.46 -17.22
N LEU A 40 14.86 -2.41 -16.32
CA LEU A 40 13.58 -2.79 -15.75
C LEU A 40 13.49 -2.22 -14.33
N ASN A 41 12.41 -1.49 -14.06
CA ASN A 41 12.06 -1.05 -12.71
C ASN A 41 10.92 -1.92 -12.23
N ILE A 42 11.19 -2.79 -11.26
CA ILE A 42 10.21 -3.74 -10.72
C ILE A 42 9.79 -3.24 -9.35
N ILE A 43 8.49 -3.28 -9.08
CA ILE A 43 7.91 -3.02 -7.78
C ILE A 43 7.31 -4.33 -7.28
N ASP A 44 7.85 -4.86 -6.20
CA ASP A 44 7.27 -5.99 -5.47
C ASP A 44 6.17 -5.46 -4.54
N THR A 45 4.96 -6.02 -4.67
CA THR A 45 3.76 -5.53 -3.97
C THR A 45 3.23 -6.57 -2.99
N PRO A 46 2.61 -6.13 -1.88
CA PRO A 46 1.90 -7.04 -1.00
C PRO A 46 0.81 -7.83 -1.73
N GLY A 47 0.65 -9.11 -1.40
CA GLY A 47 -0.43 -9.94 -1.93
C GLY A 47 -1.74 -9.79 -1.16
N HIS A 48 -1.69 -9.52 0.14
CA HIS A 48 -2.84 -9.53 1.04
C HIS A 48 -3.75 -8.30 0.84
N VAL A 49 -5.06 -8.52 0.90
CA VAL A 49 -6.08 -7.48 0.64
C VAL A 49 -6.03 -6.28 1.58
N ASP A 50 -5.57 -6.46 2.82
CA ASP A 50 -5.39 -5.38 3.80
C ASP A 50 -4.41 -4.32 3.29
N PHE A 51 -3.48 -4.69 2.41
CA PHE A 51 -2.49 -3.79 1.82
C PHE A 51 -2.85 -3.30 0.42
N GLY A 52 -4.13 -3.40 0.04
CA GLY A 52 -4.61 -2.93 -1.28
C GLY A 52 -4.29 -1.47 -1.58
N TYR A 53 -4.07 -0.63 -0.56
CA TYR A 53 -3.60 0.74 -0.73
C TYR A 53 -2.15 0.81 -1.25
N GLU A 54 -1.25 -0.04 -0.72
CA GLU A 54 0.13 -0.18 -1.22
C GLU A 54 0.14 -0.68 -2.67
N VAL A 55 -0.71 -1.68 -2.98
CA VAL A 55 -0.89 -2.20 -4.34
C VAL A 55 -1.35 -1.09 -5.29
N SER A 56 -2.40 -0.36 -4.95
CA SER A 56 -2.95 0.73 -5.78
C SER A 56 -1.92 1.81 -6.12
N ARG A 57 -1.09 2.21 -5.14
CA ARG A 57 -0.02 3.19 -5.36
C ARG A 57 1.07 2.66 -6.29
N SER A 58 1.48 1.41 -6.07
CA SER A 58 2.49 0.75 -6.89
C SER A 58 2.04 0.61 -8.34
N LEU A 59 0.81 0.14 -8.56
CA LEU A 59 0.22 0.04 -9.88
C LEU A 59 0.20 1.40 -10.61
N SER A 60 -0.18 2.47 -9.92
CA SER A 60 -0.20 3.83 -10.51
C SER A 60 1.18 4.36 -10.90
N ALA A 61 2.25 3.73 -10.43
CA ALA A 61 3.62 4.07 -10.77
C ALA A 61 4.21 3.19 -11.88
N CYS A 62 3.45 2.21 -12.39
CA CYS A 62 3.90 1.22 -13.38
C CYS A 62 3.14 1.34 -14.69
N GLU A 63 3.69 0.75 -15.76
CA GLU A 63 3.09 0.67 -17.09
C GLU A 63 2.33 -0.64 -17.32
N GLY A 64 2.56 -1.65 -16.47
CA GLY A 64 1.92 -2.95 -16.58
C GLY A 64 2.17 -3.80 -15.35
N SER A 65 1.60 -5.00 -15.32
CA SER A 65 1.59 -5.86 -14.13
C SER A 65 1.90 -7.31 -14.47
N LEU A 66 2.58 -7.99 -13.55
CA LEU A 66 2.75 -9.43 -13.56
C LEU A 66 1.76 -10.03 -12.56
N LEU A 67 0.82 -10.85 -13.05
CA LEU A 67 -0.11 -11.59 -12.19
C LEU A 67 0.52 -12.93 -11.80
N ILE A 68 1.09 -13.00 -10.61
CA ILE A 68 1.75 -14.21 -10.12
C ILE A 68 0.75 -15.06 -9.35
N VAL A 69 0.45 -16.25 -9.89
CA VAL A 69 -0.48 -17.21 -9.29
C VAL A 69 0.29 -18.44 -8.84
N ASP A 70 0.03 -18.90 -7.62
CA ASP A 70 0.55 -20.16 -7.10
C ASP A 70 -0.19 -21.33 -7.79
N SER A 71 0.52 -22.09 -8.64
CA SER A 71 -0.06 -23.19 -9.40
C SER A 71 -0.50 -24.39 -8.55
N THR A 72 -0.22 -24.38 -7.25
CA THR A 72 -0.69 -25.39 -6.30
C THR A 72 -2.01 -25.01 -5.64
N GLN A 73 -2.31 -23.71 -5.55
CA GLN A 73 -3.51 -23.17 -4.88
C GLN A 73 -4.54 -22.64 -5.89
N GLY A 74 -4.08 -22.14 -7.04
CA GLY A 74 -4.93 -21.53 -8.05
C GLY A 74 -5.28 -20.07 -7.74
N VAL A 75 -6.41 -19.59 -8.24
CA VAL A 75 -6.89 -18.20 -8.08
C VAL A 75 -7.59 -18.04 -6.74
N GLU A 76 -7.02 -17.23 -5.88
CA GLU A 76 -7.59 -16.90 -4.56
C GLU A 76 -8.31 -15.53 -4.60
N ALA A 77 -9.13 -15.24 -3.56
CA ALA A 77 -9.86 -13.98 -3.46
C ALA A 77 -8.94 -12.75 -3.48
N GLN A 78 -7.76 -12.83 -2.86
CA GLN A 78 -6.76 -11.77 -2.89
C GLN A 78 -6.15 -11.57 -4.29
N THR A 79 -6.00 -12.63 -5.06
CA THR A 79 -5.57 -12.56 -6.47
C THR A 79 -6.55 -11.71 -7.29
N LEU A 80 -7.84 -11.97 -7.11
CA LEU A 80 -8.91 -11.23 -7.79
C LEU A 80 -8.93 -9.76 -7.38
N ALA A 81 -8.86 -9.48 -6.07
CA ALA A 81 -8.88 -8.12 -5.56
C ALA A 81 -7.74 -7.26 -6.15
N ASN A 82 -6.54 -7.84 -6.26
CA ASN A 82 -5.37 -7.13 -6.79
C ASN A 82 -5.40 -6.99 -8.31
N VAL A 83 -5.80 -8.04 -9.05
CA VAL A 83 -5.83 -7.98 -10.51
C VAL A 83 -6.90 -7.01 -11.02
N TYR A 84 -8.06 -6.93 -10.36
CA TYR A 84 -9.08 -5.95 -10.74
C TYR A 84 -8.60 -4.52 -10.58
N GLN A 85 -7.78 -4.19 -9.58
CA GLN A 85 -7.16 -2.88 -9.47
C GLN A 85 -6.25 -2.56 -10.66
N ALA A 86 -5.50 -3.55 -11.16
CA ALA A 86 -4.66 -3.38 -12.34
C ALA A 86 -5.49 -3.17 -13.62
N LEU A 87 -6.57 -3.94 -13.77
CA LEU A 87 -7.48 -3.85 -14.93
C LEU A 87 -8.26 -2.52 -14.93
N GLU A 88 -8.69 -2.01 -13.77
CA GLU A 88 -9.38 -0.71 -13.65
C GLU A 88 -8.55 0.46 -14.19
N ILE A 89 -7.23 0.38 -14.13
CA ILE A 89 -6.31 1.41 -14.67
C ILE A 89 -5.76 1.04 -16.05
N ASN A 90 -6.33 0.01 -16.70
CA ASN A 90 -5.97 -0.47 -18.02
C ASN A 90 -4.51 -0.95 -18.14
N HIS A 91 -3.97 -1.61 -17.11
CA HIS A 91 -2.68 -2.26 -17.23
C HIS A 91 -2.75 -3.46 -18.17
N GLU A 92 -1.69 -3.64 -18.97
CA GLU A 92 -1.40 -4.93 -19.56
C GLU A 92 -0.96 -5.87 -18.46
N VAL A 93 -1.59 -7.05 -18.38
CA VAL A 93 -1.36 -8.03 -17.31
C VAL A 93 -0.81 -9.31 -17.91
N ILE A 94 0.38 -9.72 -17.47
CA ILE A 94 1.02 -10.97 -17.90
C ILE A 94 0.78 -12.04 -16.81
N PRO A 95 0.02 -13.12 -17.09
CA PRO A 95 -0.15 -14.23 -16.16
C PRO A 95 1.13 -15.06 -15.99
N ILE A 96 1.50 -15.32 -14.74
CA ILE A 96 2.68 -16.11 -14.37
C ILE A 96 2.25 -17.21 -13.40
N LEU A 97 2.56 -18.46 -13.74
CA LEU A 97 2.20 -19.63 -12.95
C LEU A 97 3.43 -20.06 -12.15
N ASN A 98 3.47 -19.71 -10.88
CA ASN A 98 4.62 -19.97 -10.02
C ASN A 98 4.51 -21.28 -9.26
N LYS A 99 5.64 -21.75 -8.72
CA LYS A 99 5.80 -22.97 -7.94
C LYS A 99 5.61 -24.26 -8.73
N ILE A 100 5.98 -24.26 -10.03
CA ILE A 100 5.91 -25.47 -10.88
C ILE A 100 6.83 -26.60 -10.43
N ASP A 101 7.78 -26.30 -9.55
CA ASP A 101 8.68 -27.28 -8.93
C ASP A 101 7.99 -28.16 -7.88
N LEU A 102 6.79 -27.82 -7.45
CA LEU A 102 6.05 -28.56 -6.43
C LEU A 102 5.17 -29.66 -7.07
N PRO A 103 5.11 -30.87 -6.46
CA PRO A 103 4.32 -31.99 -7.02
C PRO A 103 2.81 -31.72 -7.11
N ALA A 104 2.30 -30.78 -6.31
CA ALA A 104 0.88 -30.40 -6.29
C ALA A 104 0.54 -29.33 -7.35
N SER A 105 1.52 -28.88 -8.15
CA SER A 105 1.29 -27.89 -9.21
C SER A 105 0.41 -28.46 -10.32
N ASP A 106 -0.64 -27.71 -10.67
CA ASP A 106 -1.54 -28.01 -11.78
C ASP A 106 -1.69 -26.78 -12.69
N ILE A 107 -0.84 -26.74 -13.71
CA ILE A 107 -0.76 -25.63 -14.66
C ILE A 107 -2.06 -25.48 -15.45
N ASP A 108 -2.63 -26.58 -15.95
CA ASP A 108 -3.80 -26.53 -16.82
C ASP A 108 -5.05 -26.10 -16.05
N LYS A 109 -5.21 -26.61 -14.83
CA LYS A 109 -6.28 -26.16 -13.92
C LYS A 109 -6.15 -24.67 -13.60
N THR A 110 -4.95 -24.21 -13.25
CA THR A 110 -4.70 -22.81 -12.89
C THR A 110 -4.94 -21.87 -14.08
N LYS A 111 -4.54 -22.25 -15.28
CA LYS A 111 -4.87 -21.51 -16.51
C LYS A 111 -6.36 -21.33 -16.69
N LYS A 112 -7.09 -22.44 -16.59
CA LYS A 112 -8.55 -22.41 -16.72
C LYS A 112 -9.21 -21.53 -15.65
N GLU A 113 -8.76 -21.60 -14.40
CA GLU A 113 -9.27 -20.73 -13.33
C GLU A 113 -9.01 -19.23 -13.62
N ILE A 114 -7.85 -18.89 -14.15
CA ILE A 114 -7.55 -17.49 -14.54
C ILE A 114 -8.51 -17.04 -15.66
N GLU A 115 -8.76 -17.88 -16.67
CA GLU A 115 -9.68 -17.54 -17.77
C GLU A 115 -11.12 -17.43 -17.30
N ASP A 116 -11.60 -18.40 -16.53
CA ASP A 116 -13.00 -18.49 -16.09
C ASP A 116 -13.36 -17.41 -15.04
N VAL A 117 -12.41 -17.10 -14.14
CA VAL A 117 -12.69 -16.24 -12.96
C VAL A 117 -12.17 -14.82 -13.14
N VAL A 118 -10.97 -14.65 -13.72
CA VAL A 118 -10.38 -13.33 -13.94
C VAL A 118 -10.76 -12.75 -15.31
N GLY A 119 -10.96 -13.61 -16.31
CA GLY A 119 -11.28 -13.20 -17.67
C GLY A 119 -10.08 -12.77 -18.50
N ILE A 120 -8.87 -13.22 -18.13
CA ILE A 120 -7.62 -12.95 -18.87
C ILE A 120 -7.22 -14.21 -19.64
N GLU A 121 -6.87 -14.05 -20.93
CA GLU A 121 -6.34 -15.13 -21.74
C GLU A 121 -5.03 -15.68 -21.18
N THR A 122 -4.91 -17.02 -21.13
CA THR A 122 -3.74 -17.68 -20.56
C THR A 122 -2.89 -18.42 -21.60
N THR A 123 -3.17 -18.24 -22.90
CA THR A 123 -2.40 -18.84 -24.00
C THR A 123 -0.90 -18.60 -23.82
N ASP A 124 -0.54 -17.40 -23.41
CA ASP A 124 0.83 -16.94 -23.20
C ASP A 124 1.23 -16.89 -21.72
N ALA A 125 0.51 -17.57 -20.83
CA ALA A 125 0.87 -17.64 -19.42
C ALA A 125 2.20 -18.37 -19.24
N ILE A 126 3.08 -17.82 -18.38
CA ILE A 126 4.46 -18.28 -18.25
C ILE A 126 4.60 -19.14 -16.99
N PRO A 127 4.87 -20.45 -17.13
CA PRO A 127 5.23 -21.28 -16.00
C PRO A 127 6.61 -20.91 -15.46
N CYS A 128 6.75 -20.84 -14.13
CA CYS A 128 8.02 -20.53 -13.49
C CYS A 128 8.15 -21.17 -12.10
N SER A 129 9.37 -21.18 -11.61
CA SER A 129 9.68 -21.45 -10.21
C SER A 129 10.62 -20.37 -9.67
N GLY A 130 10.12 -19.54 -8.79
CA GLY A 130 10.94 -18.57 -8.07
C GLY A 130 12.01 -19.23 -7.20
N LYS A 131 11.84 -20.51 -6.84
CA LYS A 131 12.80 -21.28 -6.05
C LYS A 131 13.97 -21.83 -6.88
N THR A 132 13.68 -22.38 -8.05
CA THR A 132 14.71 -23.00 -8.91
C THR A 132 15.28 -22.03 -9.94
N GLY A 133 14.59 -20.93 -10.24
CA GLY A 133 14.91 -19.99 -11.31
C GLY A 133 14.38 -20.39 -12.68
N GLU A 134 13.66 -21.52 -12.79
CA GLU A 134 13.07 -21.97 -14.05
C GLU A 134 12.03 -20.95 -14.54
N GLY A 135 12.06 -20.63 -15.83
CA GLY A 135 11.12 -19.72 -16.47
C GLY A 135 11.38 -18.22 -16.23
N ILE A 136 12.34 -17.83 -15.41
CA ILE A 136 12.60 -16.41 -15.09
C ILE A 136 13.03 -15.62 -16.33
N ASP A 137 13.89 -16.16 -17.18
CA ASP A 137 14.31 -15.50 -18.42
C ASP A 137 13.11 -15.25 -19.35
N ASN A 138 12.15 -16.18 -19.42
CA ASN A 138 10.93 -16.04 -20.20
C ASN A 138 10.05 -14.90 -19.67
N ILE A 139 10.01 -14.68 -18.35
CA ILE A 139 9.29 -13.55 -17.73
C ILE A 139 9.96 -12.23 -18.13
N LEU A 140 11.30 -12.14 -18.05
CA LEU A 140 12.03 -10.93 -18.40
C LEU A 140 11.85 -10.57 -19.89
N GLU A 141 11.90 -11.56 -20.79
CA GLU A 141 11.60 -11.36 -22.20
C GLU A 141 10.14 -10.97 -22.46
N ALA A 142 9.20 -11.54 -21.71
CA ALA A 142 7.78 -11.18 -21.86
C ALA A 142 7.52 -9.73 -21.40
N ILE A 143 8.17 -9.26 -20.35
CA ILE A 143 8.10 -7.85 -19.91
C ILE A 143 8.49 -6.93 -21.06
N ILE A 144 9.62 -7.20 -21.74
CA ILE A 144 10.14 -6.38 -22.82
C ILE A 144 9.21 -6.40 -24.03
N ASN A 145 8.67 -7.57 -24.36
CA ASN A 145 7.90 -7.76 -25.60
C ASN A 145 6.42 -7.36 -25.47
N LYS A 146 5.84 -7.43 -24.26
CA LYS A 146 4.40 -7.27 -24.05
C LYS A 146 4.03 -5.99 -23.30
N LEU A 147 4.82 -5.58 -22.29
CA LEU A 147 4.49 -4.39 -21.53
C LEU A 147 4.90 -3.12 -22.28
N PRO A 148 4.07 -2.07 -22.24
CA PRO A 148 4.42 -0.81 -22.89
C PRO A 148 5.59 -0.13 -22.17
N ALA A 149 6.48 0.47 -22.95
CA ALA A 149 7.53 1.32 -22.40
C ALA A 149 6.94 2.64 -21.85
N PRO A 150 7.62 3.29 -20.87
CA PRO A 150 7.21 4.61 -20.39
C PRO A 150 7.13 5.64 -21.53
N LYS A 151 6.04 6.44 -21.56
CA LYS A 151 5.76 7.41 -22.63
C LYS A 151 6.40 8.79 -22.39
N GLY A 152 7.08 9.00 -21.30
CA GLY A 152 7.58 10.31 -20.90
C GLY A 152 8.76 10.81 -21.74
N ILE A 153 8.96 12.13 -21.76
CA ILE A 153 9.99 12.83 -22.52
C ILE A 153 10.98 13.52 -21.57
N SER A 154 12.25 13.12 -21.64
CA SER A 154 13.30 13.62 -20.75
C SER A 154 13.67 15.12 -20.97
N ASN A 155 13.34 15.70 -22.10
CA ASN A 155 13.63 17.11 -22.41
C ASN A 155 12.46 18.06 -22.10
N GLU A 156 11.36 17.55 -21.57
CA GLU A 156 10.24 18.35 -21.10
C GLU A 156 10.45 18.86 -19.66
N LYS A 157 9.52 19.70 -19.19
CA LYS A 157 9.49 20.16 -17.82
C LYS A 157 9.37 18.97 -16.85
N LEU A 158 10.07 19.06 -15.72
CA LEU A 158 9.98 18.02 -14.71
C LEU A 158 8.55 17.86 -14.21
N LYS A 159 8.02 16.67 -14.37
CA LYS A 159 6.75 16.21 -13.81
C LYS A 159 7.00 14.86 -13.13
N CYS A 160 6.97 14.85 -11.82
CA CYS A 160 7.39 13.71 -11.01
C CYS A 160 6.32 13.40 -9.98
N LEU A 161 5.99 12.11 -9.83
CA LEU A 161 5.04 11.61 -8.85
C LEU A 161 5.79 11.22 -7.58
N LEU A 162 5.34 11.70 -6.42
CA LEU A 162 5.74 11.22 -5.12
C LEU A 162 4.98 9.92 -4.83
N VAL A 163 5.66 8.79 -4.97
CA VAL A 163 5.04 7.45 -4.81
C VAL A 163 4.91 7.07 -3.35
N ASP A 164 5.98 7.29 -2.57
CA ASP A 164 6.02 6.99 -1.14
C ASP A 164 7.03 7.89 -0.42
N SER A 165 6.94 7.95 0.90
CA SER A 165 7.94 8.61 1.73
C SER A 165 8.04 7.95 3.11
N TRP A 166 9.26 7.88 3.65
CA TRP A 166 9.50 7.31 4.98
C TRP A 166 10.65 8.02 5.67
N TYR A 167 10.74 7.82 6.96
CA TYR A 167 11.84 8.33 7.75
C TYR A 167 12.90 7.24 7.96
N ASP A 168 14.12 7.55 7.56
CA ASP A 168 15.30 6.75 7.83
C ASP A 168 16.16 7.45 8.89
N SER A 169 16.64 6.69 9.88
CA SER A 169 17.40 7.26 11.01
C SER A 169 18.75 7.90 10.61
N TYR A 170 19.30 7.50 9.46
CA TYR A 170 20.59 7.98 8.95
C TYR A 170 20.43 9.02 7.83
N LEU A 171 19.42 8.83 6.98
CA LEU A 171 19.21 9.62 5.76
C LEU A 171 18.15 10.74 5.95
N GLY A 172 17.39 10.69 7.04
CA GLY A 172 16.24 11.58 7.24
C GLY A 172 15.03 11.15 6.41
N VAL A 173 14.30 12.11 5.86
CA VAL A 173 13.14 11.82 5.01
C VAL A 173 13.61 11.39 3.63
N VAL A 174 13.31 10.15 3.28
CA VAL A 174 13.53 9.56 1.96
C VAL A 174 12.22 9.61 1.19
N ILE A 175 12.26 10.10 -0.04
CA ILE A 175 11.10 10.23 -0.92
C ILE A 175 11.30 9.34 -2.12
N LEU A 176 10.39 8.37 -2.32
CA LEU A 176 10.34 7.53 -3.52
C LEU A 176 9.60 8.29 -4.61
N VAL A 177 10.23 8.41 -5.77
CA VAL A 177 9.73 9.23 -6.88
C VAL A 177 9.68 8.44 -8.18
N ARG A 178 8.65 8.70 -8.98
CA ARG A 178 8.52 8.24 -10.36
C ARG A 178 8.60 9.44 -11.30
N ILE A 179 9.57 9.45 -12.20
CA ILE A 179 9.72 10.52 -13.18
C ILE A 179 8.77 10.27 -14.34
N ILE A 180 7.80 11.13 -14.53
CA ILE A 180 6.85 11.07 -15.65
C ILE A 180 7.46 11.80 -16.86
N ASN A 181 7.86 13.07 -16.71
CA ASN A 181 8.56 13.85 -17.71
C ASN A 181 9.75 14.55 -17.11
N GLY A 182 10.70 14.93 -17.95
CA GLY A 182 11.87 15.69 -17.55
C GLY A 182 12.95 14.83 -16.91
N LYS A 183 13.80 15.49 -16.14
CA LYS A 183 14.93 14.89 -15.42
C LYS A 183 15.01 15.47 -14.02
N LEU A 184 15.47 14.65 -13.10
CA LEU A 184 15.67 15.04 -11.71
C LEU A 184 17.15 14.79 -11.36
N LYS A 185 17.84 15.80 -10.82
CA LYS A 185 19.28 15.78 -10.57
C LYS A 185 19.62 16.22 -9.16
N LYS A 186 20.77 15.74 -8.65
CA LYS A 186 21.35 16.27 -7.44
C LYS A 186 21.63 17.77 -7.56
N GLY A 187 21.36 18.54 -6.50
CA GLY A 187 21.50 19.99 -6.45
C GLY A 187 20.35 20.79 -7.09
N MET A 188 19.41 20.13 -7.75
CA MET A 188 18.24 20.77 -8.32
C MET A 188 17.29 21.27 -7.22
N LYS A 189 16.70 22.45 -7.43
CA LYS A 189 15.68 22.98 -6.54
C LYS A 189 14.30 22.55 -7.03
N ILE A 190 13.63 21.76 -6.23
CA ILE A 190 12.29 21.23 -6.52
C ILE A 190 11.22 21.95 -5.72
N LYS A 191 9.98 21.84 -6.19
CA LYS A 191 8.79 22.35 -5.54
C LYS A 191 7.76 21.23 -5.38
N LEU A 192 7.24 21.05 -4.16
CA LEU A 192 6.09 20.22 -3.85
C LEU A 192 4.82 21.01 -4.16
N MET A 193 3.97 20.49 -5.04
CA MET A 193 2.81 21.27 -5.53
C MET A 193 1.69 21.37 -4.51
N SER A 194 1.54 20.41 -3.59
CA SER A 194 0.47 20.39 -2.59
C SER A 194 0.60 21.51 -1.55
N ASN A 195 1.81 21.88 -1.17
CA ASN A 195 2.08 22.87 -0.13
C ASN A 195 2.93 24.07 -0.59
N ASN A 196 3.36 24.05 -1.87
CA ASN A 196 4.23 25.04 -2.50
C ASN A 196 5.63 25.21 -1.85
N GLN A 197 6.06 24.24 -1.05
CA GLN A 197 7.40 24.29 -0.44
C GLN A 197 8.48 23.93 -1.46
N GLU A 198 9.63 24.57 -1.31
CA GLU A 198 10.79 24.37 -2.17
C GLU A 198 11.95 23.77 -1.39
N HIS A 199 12.58 22.75 -1.96
CA HIS A 199 13.69 22.04 -1.35
C HIS A 199 14.79 21.80 -2.37
N VAL A 200 16.03 21.70 -1.90
CA VAL A 200 17.18 21.33 -2.72
C VAL A 200 17.44 19.83 -2.58
N ILE A 201 17.63 19.16 -3.70
CA ILE A 201 17.97 17.73 -3.72
C ILE A 201 19.42 17.54 -3.27
N GLU A 202 19.60 16.88 -2.15
CA GLU A 202 20.93 16.55 -1.61
C GLU A 202 21.48 15.27 -2.22
N LYS A 203 20.60 14.26 -2.43
CA LYS A 203 20.93 12.96 -3.02
C LYS A 203 19.84 12.48 -3.95
N VAL A 204 20.28 11.74 -4.97
CA VAL A 204 19.43 10.96 -5.87
C VAL A 204 19.95 9.54 -5.88
N GLY A 205 19.07 8.55 -5.89
CA GLY A 205 19.50 7.16 -5.93
C GLY A 205 18.42 6.20 -6.43
N VAL A 206 18.83 4.95 -6.58
CA VAL A 206 17.97 3.80 -6.95
C VAL A 206 18.26 2.63 -6.01
N PHE A 207 17.33 1.67 -5.95
CA PHE A 207 17.54 0.44 -5.20
C PHE A 207 17.96 -0.69 -6.15
N THR A 208 19.10 -1.41 -5.82
CA THR A 208 19.71 -2.46 -6.66
C THR A 208 20.16 -3.72 -5.88
N PRO A 209 19.42 -4.39 -5.01
CA PRO A 209 18.32 -3.97 -4.12
C PRO A 209 18.75 -3.00 -3.01
N LYS A 210 20.04 -2.87 -2.73
CA LYS A 210 20.55 -1.86 -1.77
C LYS A 210 20.51 -0.46 -2.39
N PRO A 211 20.37 0.59 -1.56
CA PRO A 211 20.47 1.96 -2.04
C PRO A 211 21.79 2.19 -2.78
N ASN A 212 21.71 2.80 -3.96
CA ASN A 212 22.85 3.17 -4.79
C ASN A 212 22.66 4.60 -5.27
N ASP A 213 23.60 5.48 -4.92
CA ASP A 213 23.56 6.89 -5.30
C ASP A 213 23.85 7.02 -6.79
N ILE A 214 23.09 7.89 -7.48
CA ILE A 214 23.27 8.23 -8.90
C ILE A 214 23.20 9.75 -9.09
N ASP A 215 23.62 10.25 -10.24
CA ASP A 215 23.62 11.69 -10.51
C ASP A 215 22.24 12.22 -10.94
N GLU A 216 21.50 11.43 -11.72
CA GLU A 216 20.19 11.84 -12.26
C GLU A 216 19.22 10.67 -12.43
N LEU A 217 17.92 10.98 -12.36
CA LEU A 217 16.82 10.14 -12.81
C LEU A 217 16.20 10.75 -14.06
N ASN A 218 15.94 9.89 -15.05
CA ASN A 218 15.31 10.28 -16.30
C ASN A 218 13.83 9.91 -16.32
N SER A 219 13.11 10.46 -17.30
CA SER A 219 11.73 10.07 -17.59
C SER A 219 11.59 8.55 -17.70
N GLY A 220 10.59 8.00 -17.03
CA GLY A 220 10.35 6.57 -16.96
C GLY A 220 11.03 5.86 -15.78
N GLU A 221 11.99 6.46 -15.11
CA GLU A 221 12.70 5.82 -14.00
C GLU A 221 11.98 6.06 -12.66
N ILE A 222 12.16 5.10 -11.75
CA ILE A 222 11.80 5.21 -10.35
C ILE A 222 13.06 5.20 -9.49
N GLY A 223 13.10 6.03 -8.47
CA GLY A 223 14.23 6.13 -7.57
C GLY A 223 13.87 6.90 -6.32
N PHE A 224 14.85 7.20 -5.49
CA PHE A 224 14.66 7.98 -4.29
C PHE A 224 15.43 9.28 -4.31
N ILE A 225 14.92 10.26 -3.58
CA ILE A 225 15.59 11.54 -3.32
C ILE A 225 15.64 11.83 -1.83
N ILE A 226 16.67 12.58 -1.43
CA ILE A 226 16.82 13.14 -0.11
C ILE A 226 16.96 14.64 -0.27
N THR A 227 16.18 15.42 0.49
CA THR A 227 16.01 16.87 0.27
C THR A 227 16.19 17.70 1.55
N GLY A 228 16.69 17.12 2.64
CA GLY A 228 16.81 17.81 3.92
C GLY A 228 15.49 18.16 4.60
N ILE A 229 14.34 17.64 4.11
CA ILE A 229 13.04 17.71 4.78
C ILE A 229 13.15 17.03 6.14
N LYS A 230 12.72 17.71 7.19
CA LYS A 230 12.82 17.22 8.58
C LYS A 230 11.57 16.50 9.07
N SER A 231 10.42 16.77 8.45
CA SER A 231 9.13 16.20 8.84
C SER A 231 8.41 15.58 7.66
N LEU A 232 7.97 14.33 7.80
CA LEU A 232 7.14 13.64 6.79
C LEU A 232 5.78 14.32 6.58
N SER A 233 5.32 15.14 7.53
CA SER A 233 4.09 15.93 7.35
C SER A 233 4.18 16.94 6.20
N GLU A 234 5.39 17.25 5.76
CA GLU A 234 5.64 18.12 4.60
C GLU A 234 5.50 17.35 3.26
N THR A 235 5.59 16.02 3.29
CA THR A 235 5.49 15.16 2.10
C THR A 235 4.14 14.47 2.07
N LYS A 236 3.35 14.78 1.04
CA LYS A 236 2.06 14.11 0.82
C LYS A 236 2.24 13.04 -0.25
N VAL A 237 2.00 11.79 0.09
CA VAL A 237 2.00 10.68 -0.88
C VAL A 237 0.98 10.95 -1.99
N GLY A 238 1.39 10.79 -3.24
CA GLY A 238 0.60 11.18 -4.41
C GLY A 238 0.79 12.63 -4.85
N ASP A 239 1.63 13.43 -4.17
CA ASP A 239 1.94 14.80 -4.58
C ASP A 239 2.74 14.82 -5.89
N THR A 240 2.70 15.97 -6.54
CA THR A 240 3.48 16.24 -7.74
C THR A 240 4.69 17.10 -7.38
N ILE A 241 5.85 16.64 -7.83
CA ILE A 241 7.11 17.36 -7.71
C ILE A 241 7.47 17.96 -9.06
N CYS A 242 7.83 19.23 -9.08
CA CYS A 242 8.30 19.94 -10.27
C CYS A 242 9.58 20.73 -10.00
N ASP A 243 10.21 21.23 -11.06
CA ASP A 243 11.33 22.16 -10.96
C ASP A 243 10.84 23.53 -10.44
N ALA A 244 11.43 24.01 -9.35
CA ALA A 244 11.06 25.29 -8.76
C ALA A 244 11.37 26.48 -9.70
N SER A 245 12.40 26.35 -10.55
CA SER A 245 12.78 27.39 -11.52
C SER A 245 11.92 27.43 -12.78
N ASN A 246 11.28 26.28 -13.12
CA ASN A 246 10.42 26.16 -14.29
C ASN A 246 9.19 25.28 -14.00
N PRO A 247 8.29 25.74 -13.08
CA PRO A 247 7.21 24.92 -12.60
C PRO A 247 6.17 24.58 -13.66
N ILE A 248 5.53 23.44 -13.49
CA ILE A 248 4.32 23.05 -14.25
C ILE A 248 3.08 23.66 -13.59
N GLN A 249 1.99 23.77 -14.37
CA GLN A 249 0.72 24.33 -13.88
C GLN A 249 -0.22 23.26 -13.34
N GLU A 250 -0.24 22.08 -13.97
CA GLU A 250 -1.20 21.02 -13.64
C GLU A 250 -0.52 19.88 -12.89
N PRO A 251 -0.96 19.59 -11.64
CA PRO A 251 -0.48 18.44 -10.90
C PRO A 251 -0.97 17.12 -11.52
N LEU A 252 -0.34 16.03 -11.13
CA LEU A 252 -0.84 14.67 -11.36
C LEU A 252 -2.10 14.43 -10.53
N ALA A 253 -2.92 13.47 -10.93
CA ALA A 253 -4.16 13.14 -10.22
C ALA A 253 -3.93 12.69 -8.75
N GLY A 254 -2.72 12.23 -8.43
CA GLY A 254 -2.37 11.73 -7.10
C GLY A 254 -3.08 10.43 -6.75
N PHE A 255 -3.08 10.10 -5.45
CA PHE A 255 -3.73 8.89 -4.94
C PHE A 255 -4.98 9.24 -4.13
N LYS A 256 -5.97 8.36 -4.18
CA LYS A 256 -7.12 8.43 -3.28
C LYS A 256 -6.65 8.09 -1.86
N PRO A 257 -7.07 8.85 -0.83
CA PRO A 257 -6.72 8.51 0.55
C PRO A 257 -7.28 7.15 0.95
N SER A 258 -6.50 6.38 1.69
CA SER A 258 -6.97 5.14 2.30
C SER A 258 -8.06 5.43 3.34
N LYS A 259 -9.07 4.56 3.40
CA LYS A 259 -10.12 4.64 4.42
C LYS A 259 -10.01 3.43 5.32
N PRO A 260 -9.81 3.61 6.64
CA PRO A 260 -9.85 2.52 7.59
C PRO A 260 -11.20 1.79 7.55
N VAL A 261 -11.16 0.46 7.70
CA VAL A 261 -12.36 -0.40 7.78
C VAL A 261 -12.43 -1.19 9.07
N VAL A 262 -11.30 -1.34 9.77
CA VAL A 262 -11.22 -1.96 11.10
C VAL A 262 -10.81 -0.89 12.11
N PHE A 263 -11.55 -0.79 13.19
CA PHE A 263 -11.26 0.13 14.27
C PHE A 263 -10.98 -0.63 15.56
N CYS A 264 -10.06 -0.10 16.38
CA CYS A 264 -9.66 -0.69 17.63
C CYS A 264 -9.22 0.41 18.60
N GLY A 265 -9.59 0.28 19.86
CA GLY A 265 -9.00 1.06 20.95
C GLY A 265 -7.68 0.40 21.38
N LEU A 266 -6.59 1.18 21.42
CA LEU A 266 -5.29 0.75 21.92
C LEU A 266 -5.00 1.47 23.22
N PHE A 267 -4.84 0.71 24.30
CA PHE A 267 -4.55 1.21 25.64
C PHE A 267 -3.27 0.55 26.16
N PRO A 268 -2.36 1.29 26.79
CA PRO A 268 -1.22 0.68 27.43
C PRO A 268 -1.68 -0.12 28.68
N VAL A 269 -1.06 -1.26 28.94
CA VAL A 269 -1.34 -2.05 30.15
C VAL A 269 -1.01 -1.23 31.41
N ASP A 270 0.11 -0.52 31.38
CA ASP A 270 0.47 0.46 32.41
C ASP A 270 0.14 1.88 31.91
N SER A 271 -0.74 2.57 32.62
CA SER A 271 -1.17 3.94 32.27
C SER A 271 -0.01 4.95 32.22
N SER A 272 1.11 4.68 32.90
CA SER A 272 2.32 5.51 32.84
C SER A 272 2.99 5.48 31.45
N GLU A 273 2.73 4.46 30.64
CA GLU A 273 3.29 4.29 29.29
C GLU A 273 2.47 5.01 28.18
N TYR A 274 1.43 5.78 28.54
CA TYR A 274 0.63 6.52 27.56
C TYR A 274 1.47 7.40 26.62
N GLN A 275 2.47 8.11 27.16
CA GLN A 275 3.34 8.96 26.33
C GLN A 275 4.21 8.12 25.39
N LYS A 276 4.68 6.97 25.84
CA LYS A 276 5.47 6.02 25.05
C LYS A 276 4.62 5.45 23.89
N LEU A 277 3.37 5.07 24.17
CA LEU A 277 2.41 4.66 23.13
C LEU A 277 2.16 5.77 22.10
N LYS A 278 1.93 7.01 22.55
CA LYS A 278 1.73 8.16 21.69
C LYS A 278 2.92 8.38 20.73
N ASP A 279 4.13 8.34 21.27
CA ASP A 279 5.35 8.53 20.50
C ASP A 279 5.58 7.37 19.52
N GLY A 280 5.27 6.12 19.93
CA GLY A 280 5.31 4.94 19.07
C GLY A 280 4.34 5.05 17.90
N LEU A 281 3.07 5.39 18.15
CA LEU A 281 2.07 5.61 17.10
C LEU A 281 2.47 6.72 16.15
N ALA A 282 3.00 7.83 16.67
CA ALA A 282 3.47 8.93 15.83
C ALA A 282 4.62 8.50 14.91
N LYS A 283 5.59 7.73 15.42
CA LYS A 283 6.71 7.21 14.63
C LYS A 283 6.25 6.18 13.58
N LEU A 284 5.36 5.25 13.95
CA LEU A 284 4.82 4.29 12.98
C LEU A 284 4.04 4.99 11.87
N LYS A 285 3.25 6.02 12.23
CA LYS A 285 2.48 6.83 11.27
C LYS A 285 3.37 7.54 10.24
N LEU A 286 4.62 7.85 10.59
CA LEU A 286 5.59 8.41 9.64
C LEU A 286 5.93 7.43 8.51
N ASN A 287 5.95 6.12 8.81
CA ASN A 287 6.34 5.09 7.85
C ASN A 287 5.15 4.34 7.25
N ASP A 288 3.96 4.54 7.82
CA ASP A 288 2.70 3.96 7.36
C ASP A 288 1.57 4.99 7.45
N ALA A 289 1.31 5.65 6.33
CA ALA A 289 0.25 6.65 6.24
C ALA A 289 -1.16 6.06 6.22
N SER A 290 -1.31 4.73 6.14
CA SER A 290 -2.58 4.06 5.90
C SER A 290 -3.45 3.89 7.15
N PHE A 291 -2.87 3.88 8.36
CA PHE A 291 -3.67 3.87 9.59
C PHE A 291 -3.93 5.27 10.14
N SER A 292 -4.96 5.40 10.94
CA SER A 292 -5.30 6.64 11.65
C SER A 292 -5.37 6.40 13.16
N TYR A 293 -5.12 7.43 13.95
CA TYR A 293 -5.31 7.37 15.39
C TYR A 293 -5.72 8.73 15.95
N GLU A 294 -6.54 8.68 16.97
CA GLU A 294 -7.01 9.85 17.74
C GLU A 294 -7.04 9.51 19.24
N PRO A 295 -6.83 10.49 20.12
CA PRO A 295 -6.90 10.24 21.57
C PRO A 295 -8.28 9.71 21.97
N GLU A 296 -8.29 8.69 22.84
CA GLU A 296 -9.49 8.11 23.44
C GLU A 296 -9.30 7.96 24.95
N SER A 297 -10.39 8.00 25.69
CA SER A 297 -10.38 7.74 27.12
C SER A 297 -11.41 6.67 27.50
N SER A 298 -11.02 5.76 28.34
CA SER A 298 -11.89 4.73 28.92
C SER A 298 -11.94 4.89 30.44
N SER A 299 -13.14 4.78 31.02
CA SER A 299 -13.30 4.82 32.47
C SER A 299 -12.60 3.64 33.18
N ALA A 300 -12.41 2.52 32.48
CA ALA A 300 -11.77 1.33 33.03
C ALA A 300 -10.26 1.26 32.73
N LEU A 301 -9.83 1.73 31.53
CA LEU A 301 -8.45 1.55 31.05
C LEU A 301 -7.65 2.86 31.05
N GLY A 302 -8.28 4.00 31.34
CA GLY A 302 -7.62 5.29 31.34
C GLY A 302 -7.46 5.88 29.92
N LEU A 303 -6.31 6.52 29.67
CA LEU A 303 -6.02 7.16 28.39
C LEU A 303 -5.43 6.16 27.38
N GLY A 304 -5.89 6.26 26.15
CA GLY A 304 -5.44 5.45 25.02
C GLY A 304 -5.69 6.14 23.69
N PHE A 305 -5.77 5.37 22.62
CA PHE A 305 -6.01 5.86 21.28
C PHE A 305 -7.03 4.98 20.58
N ARG A 306 -7.99 5.63 19.91
CA ARG A 306 -8.84 5.00 18.92
C ARG A 306 -8.07 4.98 17.61
N CYS A 307 -7.84 3.79 17.09
CA CYS A 307 -7.08 3.57 15.85
C CYS A 307 -7.98 2.98 14.76
N GLY A 308 -7.71 3.37 13.52
CA GLY A 308 -8.36 2.82 12.34
C GLY A 308 -7.34 2.19 11.40
N PHE A 309 -7.61 0.97 10.93
CA PHE A 309 -6.72 0.12 10.14
C PHE A 309 -7.40 -0.35 8.85
N LEU A 310 -6.61 -0.78 7.87
CA LEU A 310 -7.12 -1.29 6.59
C LEU A 310 -7.75 -2.68 6.69
N GLY A 311 -7.37 -3.46 7.71
CA GLY A 311 -7.88 -4.79 7.97
C GLY A 311 -7.32 -5.37 9.26
N LEU A 312 -7.66 -6.64 9.57
CA LEU A 312 -7.23 -7.32 10.79
C LEU A 312 -5.73 -7.62 10.80
N LEU A 313 -5.17 -8.04 9.68
CA LEU A 313 -3.74 -8.30 9.57
C LEU A 313 -2.93 -7.00 9.75
N HIS A 314 -3.43 -5.90 9.18
CA HIS A 314 -2.81 -4.59 9.39
C HIS A 314 -2.82 -4.17 10.87
N LEU A 315 -3.95 -4.39 11.59
CA LEU A 315 -4.04 -4.16 13.03
C LEU A 315 -3.00 -5.01 13.80
N GLU A 316 -2.92 -6.31 13.51
CA GLU A 316 -1.96 -7.21 14.17
C GLU A 316 -0.52 -6.76 13.96
N ILE A 317 -0.17 -6.36 12.74
CA ILE A 317 1.19 -5.90 12.42
C ILE A 317 1.54 -4.62 13.16
N ILE A 318 0.64 -3.63 13.19
CA ILE A 318 0.89 -2.37 13.90
C ILE A 318 1.00 -2.61 15.41
N THR A 319 0.15 -3.45 16.01
CA THR A 319 0.24 -3.79 17.44
C THR A 319 1.53 -4.53 17.77
N GLU A 320 1.91 -5.52 16.98
CA GLU A 320 3.16 -6.26 17.16
C GLU A 320 4.40 -5.37 17.01
N ARG A 321 4.39 -4.41 16.09
CA ARG A 321 5.46 -3.42 15.95
C ARG A 321 5.53 -2.47 17.14
N LEU A 322 4.40 -2.03 17.69
CA LEU A 322 4.37 -1.22 18.91
C LEU A 322 4.98 -1.97 20.09
N GLU A 323 4.68 -3.25 20.23
CA GLU A 323 5.24 -4.09 21.28
C GLU A 323 6.75 -4.32 21.11
N ARG A 324 7.19 -4.69 19.89
CA ARG A 324 8.59 -5.05 19.63
C ARG A 324 9.53 -3.85 19.48
N GLU A 325 9.11 -2.82 18.74
CA GLU A 325 9.98 -1.68 18.41
C GLU A 325 9.97 -0.61 19.51
N PHE A 326 8.86 -0.51 20.25
CA PHE A 326 8.67 0.53 21.27
C PHE A 326 8.47 -0.03 22.69
N ASP A 327 8.48 -1.36 22.86
CA ASP A 327 8.35 -2.04 24.15
C ASP A 327 7.13 -1.51 24.96
N VAL A 328 5.97 -1.45 24.30
CA VAL A 328 4.68 -1.04 24.89
C VAL A 328 3.74 -2.22 24.90
N ASN A 329 3.39 -2.71 26.11
CA ASN A 329 2.36 -3.74 26.24
C ASN A 329 0.97 -3.15 26.06
N LEU A 330 0.15 -3.75 25.19
CA LEU A 330 -1.12 -3.18 24.75
C LEU A 330 -2.32 -4.02 25.18
N ILE A 331 -3.39 -3.33 25.52
CA ILE A 331 -4.74 -3.87 25.58
C ILE A 331 -5.48 -3.37 24.33
N THR A 332 -5.96 -4.30 23.51
CA THR A 332 -6.79 -4.00 22.35
C THR A 332 -8.26 -4.15 22.71
N THR A 333 -9.06 -3.17 22.36
CA THR A 333 -10.52 -3.21 22.60
C THR A 333 -11.29 -3.01 21.33
N THR A 334 -12.46 -3.62 21.20
CA THR A 334 -13.38 -3.30 20.12
C THR A 334 -13.99 -1.92 20.41
N PRO A 335 -13.76 -0.90 19.57
CA PRO A 335 -14.32 0.42 19.80
C PRO A 335 -15.83 0.40 19.58
N GLY A 336 -16.53 1.23 20.35
CA GLY A 336 -17.91 1.55 20.07
C GLY A 336 -18.07 2.29 18.72
N VAL A 337 -19.24 2.20 18.15
CA VAL A 337 -19.63 3.01 17.00
C VAL A 337 -19.78 4.46 17.45
N ILE A 338 -19.30 5.43 16.63
CA ILE A 338 -19.58 6.84 16.88
C ILE A 338 -21.02 7.13 16.42
N TYR A 339 -21.87 7.51 17.34
CA TYR A 339 -23.23 7.95 17.03
C TYR A 339 -23.26 9.47 16.91
N LYS A 340 -24.05 9.98 15.96
CA LYS A 340 -24.40 11.38 15.91
C LYS A 340 -25.74 11.57 16.62
N VAL A 341 -25.71 12.31 17.73
CA VAL A 341 -26.91 12.61 18.52
C VAL A 341 -27.34 14.03 18.20
N HIS A 342 -28.51 14.17 17.59
CA HIS A 342 -29.15 15.45 17.36
C HIS A 342 -29.98 15.78 18.60
N THR A 343 -29.69 16.91 19.21
CA THR A 343 -30.38 17.35 20.41
C THR A 343 -31.52 18.30 20.07
N THR A 344 -32.53 18.37 20.94
CA THR A 344 -33.72 19.21 20.78
C THR A 344 -33.42 20.74 20.70
N ASN A 345 -32.23 21.15 21.15
CA ASN A 345 -31.74 22.53 21.01
C ASN A 345 -30.98 22.79 19.68
N GLY A 346 -30.91 21.77 18.77
CA GLY A 346 -30.28 21.90 17.46
C GLY A 346 -28.77 21.64 17.43
N GLU A 347 -28.15 21.17 18.52
CA GLU A 347 -26.77 20.80 18.59
C GLU A 347 -26.57 19.35 18.11
N ILE A 348 -25.46 19.07 17.41
CA ILE A 348 -25.09 17.72 16.96
C ILE A 348 -23.86 17.29 17.75
N LEU A 349 -24.00 16.22 18.53
CA LEU A 349 -22.95 15.66 19.35
C LEU A 349 -22.41 14.37 18.71
N ASP A 350 -21.10 14.29 18.53
CA ASP A 350 -20.43 13.04 18.16
C ASP A 350 -20.17 12.23 19.45
N LEU A 351 -20.98 11.18 19.64
CA LEU A 351 -20.95 10.36 20.84
C LEU A 351 -20.04 9.16 20.66
N GLN A 352 -18.89 9.18 21.31
CA GLN A 352 -17.93 8.08 21.29
C GLN A 352 -18.11 7.14 22.50
N ASN A 353 -18.45 7.68 23.66
CA ASN A 353 -18.64 6.95 24.90
C ASN A 353 -20.13 6.95 25.31
N PRO A 354 -20.73 5.77 25.52
CA PRO A 354 -22.12 5.67 25.99
C PRO A 354 -22.42 6.43 27.29
N SER A 355 -21.39 6.60 28.14
CA SER A 355 -21.53 7.37 29.40
C SER A 355 -21.83 8.86 29.20
N ASN A 356 -21.55 9.39 28.01
CA ASN A 356 -21.78 10.79 27.64
C ASN A 356 -23.13 10.98 26.93
N MET A 357 -24.00 9.95 26.90
CA MET A 357 -25.32 10.05 26.29
C MET A 357 -26.15 11.13 27.00
N PRO A 358 -26.70 12.11 26.28
CA PRO A 358 -27.60 13.08 26.85
C PRO A 358 -28.86 12.43 27.44
N ASP A 359 -29.57 13.17 28.28
CA ASP A 359 -30.88 12.72 28.76
C ASP A 359 -31.82 12.44 27.55
N PRO A 360 -32.57 11.32 27.57
CA PRO A 360 -33.49 10.98 26.46
C PRO A 360 -34.45 12.09 26.06
N SER A 361 -34.85 12.95 27.01
CA SER A 361 -35.71 14.10 26.73
C SER A 361 -35.04 15.19 25.86
N GLN A 362 -33.72 15.20 25.79
CA GLN A 362 -32.93 16.16 25.02
C GLN A 362 -32.53 15.59 23.63
N ILE A 363 -32.87 14.35 23.32
CA ILE A 363 -32.50 13.70 22.08
C ILE A 363 -33.67 13.80 21.10
N GLU A 364 -33.42 14.40 19.94
CA GLU A 364 -34.36 14.42 18.82
C GLU A 364 -34.15 13.20 17.91
N LYS A 365 -32.88 12.87 17.58
CA LYS A 365 -32.54 11.80 16.63
C LYS A 365 -31.16 11.27 16.95
N ILE A 366 -30.95 9.98 16.72
CA ILE A 366 -29.64 9.32 16.76
C ILE A 366 -29.35 8.72 15.39
N GLU A 367 -28.16 9.03 14.85
CA GLU A 367 -27.66 8.46 13.61
C GLU A 367 -26.48 7.54 13.89
N GLU A 368 -26.45 6.40 13.23
CA GLU A 368 -25.34 5.47 13.21
C GLU A 368 -24.66 5.45 11.83
N PRO A 369 -23.34 5.24 11.74
CA PRO A 369 -22.67 5.14 10.45
C PRO A 369 -23.04 3.84 9.76
N TRP A 370 -23.29 3.94 8.45
CA TRP A 370 -23.48 2.78 7.57
C TRP A 370 -22.30 2.70 6.61
N ILE A 371 -21.92 1.48 6.26
CA ILE A 371 -20.86 1.20 5.29
C ILE A 371 -21.46 0.53 4.05
N LYS A 372 -20.83 0.75 2.90
CA LYS A 372 -21.00 -0.06 1.70
C LYS A 372 -19.79 -0.98 1.58
N SER A 373 -20.02 -2.29 1.61
CA SER A 373 -18.96 -3.28 1.44
C SER A 373 -19.21 -4.12 0.19
N THR A 374 -18.13 -4.50 -0.48
CA THR A 374 -18.15 -5.48 -1.57
C THR A 374 -17.44 -6.73 -1.07
N ILE A 375 -18.12 -7.86 -1.14
CA ILE A 375 -17.59 -9.15 -0.66
C ILE A 375 -17.46 -10.07 -1.88
N ILE A 376 -16.23 -10.52 -2.13
CA ILE A 376 -15.92 -11.49 -3.19
C ILE A 376 -15.69 -12.83 -2.50
N THR A 377 -16.46 -13.85 -2.91
CA THR A 377 -16.44 -15.17 -2.26
C THR A 377 -16.79 -16.26 -3.27
N PRO A 378 -16.28 -17.50 -3.10
CA PRO A 378 -16.77 -18.67 -3.79
C PRO A 378 -18.26 -18.91 -3.50
N ASP A 379 -18.98 -19.50 -4.47
CA ASP A 379 -20.43 -19.73 -4.41
C ASP A 379 -20.87 -20.56 -3.19
N GLU A 380 -20.03 -21.49 -2.75
CA GLU A 380 -20.30 -22.36 -1.60
C GLU A 380 -20.49 -21.59 -0.28
N TYR A 381 -19.90 -20.39 -0.14
CA TYR A 381 -20.01 -19.55 1.06
C TYR A 381 -21.08 -18.45 0.95
N LEU A 382 -21.64 -18.23 -0.24
CA LEU A 382 -22.57 -17.14 -0.52
C LEU A 382 -23.76 -17.11 0.45
N GLY A 383 -24.39 -18.27 0.67
CA GLY A 383 -25.55 -18.38 1.56
C GLY A 383 -25.23 -18.01 3.02
N SER A 384 -24.08 -18.44 3.52
CA SER A 384 -23.61 -18.13 4.87
C SER A 384 -23.30 -16.64 5.05
N ILE A 385 -22.70 -16.03 4.05
CA ILE A 385 -22.35 -14.60 4.05
C ILE A 385 -23.59 -13.73 4.00
N ILE A 386 -24.56 -14.06 3.13
CA ILE A 386 -25.86 -13.35 3.06
C ILE A 386 -26.55 -13.39 4.42
N LYS A 387 -26.58 -14.56 5.06
CA LYS A 387 -27.17 -14.72 6.40
C LYS A 387 -26.49 -13.83 7.43
N ILE A 388 -25.15 -13.83 7.48
CA ILE A 388 -24.39 -12.97 8.42
C ILE A 388 -24.71 -11.50 8.17
N CYS A 389 -24.76 -11.07 6.91
CA CYS A 389 -25.09 -9.70 6.55
C CYS A 389 -26.50 -9.33 7.03
N GLN A 390 -27.48 -10.21 6.82
CA GLN A 390 -28.86 -9.99 7.27
C GLN A 390 -28.96 -9.92 8.80
N ASP A 391 -28.28 -10.83 9.52
CA ASP A 391 -28.23 -10.84 10.98
C ASP A 391 -27.63 -9.54 11.53
N LYS A 392 -26.75 -8.90 10.77
CA LYS A 392 -26.15 -7.58 11.08
C LYS A 392 -26.88 -6.39 10.45
N ARG A 393 -28.15 -6.57 10.03
CA ARG A 393 -28.99 -5.55 9.40
C ARG A 393 -28.48 -5.05 8.05
N GLY A 394 -27.62 -5.82 7.38
CA GLY A 394 -27.14 -5.51 6.05
C GLY A 394 -28.23 -5.58 4.99
N ILE A 395 -28.14 -4.69 4.01
CA ILE A 395 -29.05 -4.66 2.86
C ILE A 395 -28.22 -5.01 1.62
N GLN A 396 -28.60 -6.10 0.95
CA GLN A 396 -27.99 -6.46 -0.33
C GLN A 396 -28.45 -5.46 -1.40
N THR A 397 -27.51 -4.86 -2.11
CA THR A 397 -27.78 -3.86 -3.16
C THR A 397 -27.57 -4.40 -4.57
N ASN A 398 -26.73 -5.43 -4.75
CA ASN A 398 -26.46 -6.11 -6.03
C ASN A 398 -26.36 -7.61 -5.78
#